data_f0d89a4c5da1545081c5a3f032b4553b
#
_entry.id   f0d89a4c5da1545081c5a3f032b4553b
#
_cell.length_a   1.000
_cell.length_b   1.000
_cell.length_c   1.000
_cell.angle_alpha   90.00
_cell.angle_beta   90.00
_cell.angle_gamma   90.00
#
_symmetry.space_group_name_H-M   'P 1'
#
loop_
_entity.id
_entity.type
_entity.pdbx_description
1 polymer ?
#
loop_
_entity_poly.entity_id
_entity_poly.type
_entity_poly.pdbx_seq_one_letter_code
_entity_poly.pdbx_strand_id
1 'polypeptide(L)'
;METRKLILIIAISFTAAMFLIAAYGAYDKYTELRQEQEYVNYVKAQQAELDRQFLELQLTKQAYLKSLNESIFGADEDMDGLTLAEELELGTSDYNNDTDLDGVPDNIDRHPAGGGKTYTKTVEWSHGEYKVTTQFGIPDDRYQWYKSKERMKATDPGYVTYDDLTIQTIAEDLADAAEIMNEKCMYCIIVEFVQSMLYEFDIDYIGLDEYPKFPIETIVDERGDCEDTSYLLAALYKALGIDAVLVLYPGHMATAVACDDCSGAYFDYKGKKYFYVETTGTGWKIGELPEAYKGMRAGIVEI
;
A
#
# COMPACT_ATOMS: atom_id res chain seq x y z
N MET A 1 86.05 -30.17 -23.23
CA MET A 1 85.43 -30.89 -22.08
C MET A 1 84.83 -29.90 -21.05
N GLU A 2 85.46 -28.75 -20.79
CA GLU A 2 85.03 -27.76 -19.81
C GLU A 2 83.72 -26.97 -20.19
N THR A 3 83.57 -26.59 -21.46
CA THR A 3 82.34 -25.86 -21.92
C THR A 3 81.10 -26.73 -21.77
N ARG A 4 81.14 -28.05 -21.95
CA ARG A 4 80.00 -28.92 -21.73
C ARG A 4 79.60 -29.01 -20.23
N LYS A 5 80.60 -29.01 -19.34
CA LYS A 5 80.36 -29.04 -17.88
C LYS A 5 79.75 -27.71 -17.44
N LEU A 6 80.16 -26.56 -17.98
CA LEU A 6 79.67 -25.27 -17.68
C LEU A 6 78.20 -25.12 -18.15
N ILE A 7 77.85 -25.56 -19.35
CA ILE A 7 76.44 -25.53 -19.86
C ILE A 7 75.56 -26.42 -19.01
N LEU A 8 76.08 -27.64 -18.57
CA LEU A 8 75.26 -28.47 -17.71
C LEU A 8 75.00 -27.87 -16.33
N ILE A 9 75.98 -27.20 -15.74
CA ILE A 9 75.84 -26.54 -14.44
C ILE A 9 74.82 -25.37 -14.56
N ILE A 10 74.89 -24.57 -15.63
CA ILE A 10 73.92 -23.48 -15.88
C ILE A 10 72.52 -24.05 -16.08
N ALA A 11 72.36 -25.13 -16.85
CA ALA A 11 71.07 -25.77 -17.07
C ALA A 11 70.48 -26.34 -15.78
N ILE A 12 71.27 -26.97 -14.92
CA ILE A 12 70.82 -27.48 -13.61
C ILE A 12 70.45 -26.33 -12.67
N SER A 13 71.22 -25.26 -12.66
CA SER A 13 70.92 -24.09 -11.85
C SER A 13 69.62 -23.37 -12.29
N PHE A 14 69.41 -23.30 -13.60
CA PHE A 14 68.19 -22.72 -14.16
C PHE A 14 66.93 -23.57 -13.83
N THR A 15 67.05 -24.90 -13.99
CA THR A 15 65.98 -25.84 -13.63
C THR A 15 65.65 -25.77 -12.12
N ALA A 16 66.67 -25.74 -11.27
CA ALA A 16 66.52 -25.58 -9.82
C ALA A 16 65.83 -24.26 -9.45
N ALA A 17 66.21 -23.13 -10.09
CA ALA A 17 65.56 -21.85 -9.90
C ALA A 17 64.08 -21.86 -10.33
N MET A 18 63.76 -22.47 -11.46
CA MET A 18 62.39 -22.64 -11.92
C MET A 18 61.55 -23.48 -10.96
N PHE A 19 62.11 -24.55 -10.40
CA PHE A 19 61.47 -25.36 -9.38
C PHE A 19 61.19 -24.57 -8.08
N LEU A 20 62.15 -23.73 -7.66
CA LEU A 20 61.95 -22.89 -6.48
C LEU A 20 60.89 -21.82 -6.69
N ILE A 21 60.81 -21.21 -7.86
CA ILE A 21 59.78 -20.25 -8.22
C ILE A 21 58.40 -20.94 -8.24
N ALA A 22 58.30 -22.12 -8.86
CA ALA A 22 57.04 -22.88 -8.89
C ALA A 22 56.61 -23.32 -7.48
N ALA A 23 57.54 -23.77 -6.65
CA ALA A 23 57.29 -24.17 -5.26
C ALA A 23 56.86 -22.97 -4.42
N TYR A 24 57.47 -21.80 -4.62
CA TYR A 24 57.05 -20.55 -3.94
C TYR A 24 55.64 -20.13 -4.36
N GLY A 25 55.33 -20.12 -5.65
CA GLY A 25 53.98 -19.81 -6.14
C GLY A 25 52.91 -20.80 -5.65
N ALA A 26 53.27 -22.10 -5.56
CA ALA A 26 52.37 -23.11 -5.00
C ALA A 26 52.16 -22.93 -3.49
N TYR A 27 53.20 -22.54 -2.77
CA TYR A 27 53.11 -22.23 -1.33
C TYR A 27 52.28 -20.98 -1.07
N ASP A 28 52.48 -19.92 -1.85
CA ASP A 28 51.72 -18.68 -1.75
C ASP A 28 50.23 -18.94 -1.98
N LYS A 29 49.89 -19.63 -3.04
CA LYS A 29 48.50 -20.04 -3.32
C LYS A 29 47.91 -20.98 -2.26
N TYR A 30 48.70 -21.83 -1.68
CA TYR A 30 48.26 -22.68 -0.57
C TYR A 30 47.95 -21.87 0.68
N THR A 31 48.79 -20.87 0.99
CA THR A 31 48.53 -19.97 2.16
C THR A 31 47.30 -19.12 1.96
N GLU A 32 47.06 -18.62 0.74
CA GLU A 32 45.86 -17.86 0.38
C GLU A 32 44.58 -18.71 0.57
N LEU A 33 44.56 -19.93 -0.03
CA LEU A 33 43.45 -20.86 0.11
C LEU A 33 43.19 -21.27 1.57
N ARG A 34 44.26 -21.40 2.35
CA ARG A 34 44.12 -21.71 3.78
C ARG A 34 43.51 -20.57 4.54
N GLN A 35 43.90 -19.33 4.28
CA GLN A 35 43.31 -18.14 4.91
C GLN A 35 41.81 -17.96 4.53
N GLU A 36 41.50 -18.20 3.26
CA GLU A 36 40.10 -18.18 2.79
C GLU A 36 39.26 -19.25 3.50
N GLN A 37 39.80 -20.46 3.65
CA GLN A 37 39.13 -21.56 4.37
C GLN A 37 38.93 -21.23 5.86
N GLU A 38 39.93 -20.64 6.51
CA GLU A 38 39.86 -20.21 7.91
C GLU A 38 38.80 -19.11 8.06
N TYR A 39 38.71 -18.15 7.13
CA TYR A 39 37.67 -17.11 7.12
C TYR A 39 36.26 -17.68 6.92
N VAL A 40 36.09 -18.60 5.97
CA VAL A 40 34.82 -19.30 5.75
C VAL A 40 34.38 -20.07 7.01
N ASN A 41 35.32 -20.76 7.66
CA ASN A 41 35.02 -21.47 8.90
C ASN A 41 34.64 -20.51 10.04
N TYR A 42 35.31 -19.35 10.14
CA TYR A 42 34.97 -18.30 11.09
C TYR A 42 33.55 -17.75 10.88
N VAL A 43 33.20 -17.42 9.62
CA VAL A 43 31.85 -16.93 9.27
C VAL A 43 30.79 -17.98 9.58
N LYS A 44 31.02 -19.25 9.26
CA LYS A 44 30.10 -20.35 9.59
C LYS A 44 29.92 -20.51 11.11
N ALA A 45 31.00 -20.35 11.88
CA ALA A 45 30.90 -20.40 13.33
C ALA A 45 30.11 -19.23 13.92
N GLN A 46 30.28 -18.02 13.37
CA GLN A 46 29.48 -16.86 13.75
C GLN A 46 27.98 -17.05 13.41
N GLN A 47 27.69 -17.58 12.21
CA GLN A 47 26.32 -17.88 11.82
C GLN A 47 25.69 -18.93 12.75
N ALA A 48 26.39 -20.01 13.03
CA ALA A 48 25.90 -21.04 13.93
C ALA A 48 25.67 -20.53 15.35
N GLU A 49 26.50 -19.60 15.83
CA GLU A 49 26.30 -18.97 17.14
C GLU A 49 25.07 -18.04 17.12
N LEU A 50 24.86 -17.27 16.03
CA LEU A 50 23.67 -16.45 15.85
C LEU A 50 22.39 -17.29 15.80
N ASP A 51 22.43 -18.39 15.05
CA ASP A 51 21.30 -19.32 14.95
C ASP A 51 20.98 -19.96 16.33
N ARG A 52 22.04 -20.27 17.12
CA ARG A 52 21.86 -20.77 18.48
C ARG A 52 21.22 -19.72 19.40
N GLN A 53 21.69 -18.47 19.34
CA GLN A 53 21.12 -17.38 20.12
C GLN A 53 19.67 -17.11 19.75
N PHE A 54 19.35 -17.15 18.45
CA PHE A 54 17.98 -17.02 17.97
C PHE A 54 17.07 -18.14 18.51
N LEU A 55 17.53 -19.38 18.46
CA LEU A 55 16.80 -20.52 19.00
C LEU A 55 16.59 -20.40 20.52
N GLU A 56 17.64 -19.99 21.25
CA GLU A 56 17.58 -19.79 22.69
C GLU A 56 16.59 -18.69 23.08
N LEU A 57 16.55 -17.59 22.28
CA LEU A 57 15.58 -16.51 22.44
C LEU A 57 14.14 -17.02 22.22
N GLN A 58 13.91 -17.83 21.20
CA GLN A 58 12.61 -18.44 20.93
C GLN A 58 12.16 -19.37 22.09
N LEU A 59 13.07 -20.21 22.57
CA LEU A 59 12.80 -21.09 23.72
C LEU A 59 12.53 -20.30 25.00
N THR A 60 13.27 -19.22 25.22
CA THR A 60 13.07 -18.33 26.37
C THR A 60 11.71 -17.62 26.29
N LYS A 61 11.34 -17.13 25.08
CA LYS A 61 10.01 -16.57 24.82
C LYS A 61 8.92 -17.60 25.16
N GLN A 62 9.05 -18.82 24.65
CA GLN A 62 8.07 -19.89 24.94
C GLN A 62 8.00 -20.27 26.43
N ALA A 63 9.15 -20.36 27.12
CA ALA A 63 9.20 -20.66 28.56
C ALA A 63 8.56 -19.54 29.38
N TYR A 64 8.83 -18.27 29.03
CA TYR A 64 8.20 -17.11 29.65
C TYR A 64 6.68 -17.12 29.44
N LEU A 65 6.22 -17.38 28.22
CA LEU A 65 4.80 -17.49 27.91
C LEU A 65 4.11 -18.59 28.74
N LYS A 66 4.77 -19.71 28.92
CA LYS A 66 4.26 -20.82 29.73
C LYS A 66 4.23 -20.51 31.23
N SER A 67 5.09 -19.60 31.71
CA SER A 67 5.15 -19.19 33.13
C SER A 67 4.13 -18.13 33.53
N LEU A 68 3.52 -17.45 32.54
CA LEU A 68 2.48 -16.46 32.77
C LEU A 68 1.14 -17.17 33.08
N ASN A 69 0.43 -16.64 34.09
CA ASN A 69 -0.81 -17.23 34.56
C ASN A 69 -1.91 -17.18 33.47
N GLU A 70 -2.72 -18.25 33.33
CA GLU A 70 -3.79 -18.34 32.32
C GLU A 70 -4.72 -17.10 32.29
N SER A 71 -4.87 -16.42 33.44
CA SER A 71 -5.66 -15.19 33.53
C SER A 71 -5.06 -13.99 32.77
N ILE A 72 -3.74 -13.98 32.53
CA ILE A 72 -3.05 -12.89 31.79
C ILE A 72 -3.13 -13.20 30.28
N PHE A 73 -2.96 -14.46 29.92
CA PHE A 73 -3.05 -14.87 28.51
C PHE A 73 -4.45 -14.83 27.92
N GLY A 74 -5.48 -14.84 28.78
CA GLY A 74 -6.87 -14.70 28.37
C GLY A 74 -7.36 -13.25 28.29
N ALA A 75 -6.48 -12.25 28.52
CA ALA A 75 -6.82 -10.85 28.34
C ALA A 75 -6.92 -10.53 26.83
N ASP A 76 -7.76 -9.59 26.48
CA ASP A 76 -7.99 -9.00 25.15
C ASP A 76 -8.18 -7.51 25.43
N GLU A 77 -7.05 -6.76 25.43
CA GLU A 77 -7.03 -5.37 25.91
C GLU A 77 -7.57 -4.39 24.87
N ASP A 78 -7.50 -4.70 23.56
CA ASP A 78 -8.02 -3.87 22.47
C ASP A 78 -9.39 -4.33 21.93
N MET A 79 -9.88 -5.45 22.45
CA MET A 79 -11.22 -6.02 22.17
C MET A 79 -11.43 -6.38 20.69
N ASP A 80 -10.41 -6.83 20.00
CA ASP A 80 -10.52 -7.32 18.64
C ASP A 80 -10.98 -8.79 18.56
N GLY A 81 -10.96 -9.50 19.69
CA GLY A 81 -11.36 -10.90 19.82
C GLY A 81 -10.20 -11.89 19.83
N LEU A 82 -8.95 -11.43 19.70
CA LEU A 82 -7.75 -12.21 19.98
C LEU A 82 -7.32 -12.02 21.43
N THR A 83 -6.86 -13.08 22.06
CA THR A 83 -6.26 -13.01 23.39
C THR A 83 -4.78 -12.69 23.29
N LEU A 84 -4.16 -12.13 24.33
CA LEU A 84 -2.71 -11.91 24.39
C LEU A 84 -1.90 -13.15 23.97
N ALA A 85 -2.37 -14.36 24.28
CA ALA A 85 -1.69 -15.59 23.87
C ALA A 85 -1.73 -15.79 22.35
N GLU A 86 -2.89 -15.57 21.73
CA GLU A 86 -3.10 -15.69 20.28
C GLU A 86 -2.32 -14.61 19.52
N GLU A 87 -2.33 -13.41 20.02
CA GLU A 87 -1.57 -12.30 19.45
C GLU A 87 -0.04 -12.50 19.48
N LEU A 88 0.47 -13.01 20.60
CA LEU A 88 1.89 -13.36 20.69
C LEU A 88 2.31 -14.47 19.72
N GLU A 89 1.40 -15.41 19.38
CA GLU A 89 1.64 -16.41 18.36
C GLU A 89 1.58 -15.81 16.94
N LEU A 90 0.68 -14.87 16.71
CA LEU A 90 0.53 -14.14 15.44
C LEU A 90 1.61 -13.07 15.25
N GLY A 91 2.19 -12.58 16.34
CA GLY A 91 3.15 -11.49 16.35
C GLY A 91 2.49 -10.11 16.36
N THR A 92 1.24 -10.05 16.78
CA THR A 92 0.42 -8.85 16.90
C THR A 92 0.49 -8.21 18.29
N SER A 93 -0.23 -7.12 18.50
CA SER A 93 -0.18 -6.28 19.70
C SER A 93 -1.50 -6.26 20.43
N ASP A 94 -1.59 -6.80 21.63
CA ASP A 94 -2.74 -6.79 22.56
C ASP A 94 -3.26 -5.37 22.93
N TYR A 95 -2.69 -4.32 22.38
CA TYR A 95 -3.07 -2.92 22.61
C TYR A 95 -3.51 -2.20 21.33
N ASN A 96 -3.51 -2.88 20.20
CA ASN A 96 -3.84 -2.29 18.91
C ASN A 96 -4.46 -3.35 18.02
N ASN A 97 -5.75 -3.25 17.81
CA ASN A 97 -6.58 -4.17 17.02
C ASN A 97 -6.27 -4.23 15.51
N ASP A 98 -5.24 -3.53 15.06
CA ASP A 98 -4.72 -3.49 13.70
C ASP A 98 -3.22 -3.21 13.79
N THR A 99 -2.45 -4.27 14.06
CA THR A 99 -1.02 -4.16 14.42
C THR A 99 -0.16 -3.59 13.31
N ASP A 100 -0.41 -3.94 12.06
CA ASP A 100 0.39 -3.48 10.92
C ASP A 100 -0.19 -2.23 10.25
N LEU A 101 -1.32 -1.73 10.77
CA LEU A 101 -1.99 -0.49 10.35
C LEU A 101 -2.44 -0.53 8.88
N ASP A 102 -2.77 -1.71 8.37
CA ASP A 102 -3.30 -1.85 7.01
C ASP A 102 -4.82 -1.62 6.94
N GLY A 103 -5.46 -1.50 8.11
CA GLY A 103 -6.87 -1.21 8.30
C GLY A 103 -7.75 -2.44 8.34
N VAL A 104 -7.19 -3.65 8.44
CA VAL A 104 -7.90 -4.89 8.72
C VAL A 104 -7.60 -5.30 10.16
N PRO A 105 -8.61 -5.48 11.01
CA PRO A 105 -8.38 -5.95 12.39
C PRO A 105 -7.66 -7.29 12.42
N ASP A 106 -6.72 -7.47 13.36
CA ASP A 106 -5.82 -8.62 13.47
C ASP A 106 -6.55 -9.97 13.48
N ASN A 107 -7.72 -10.04 14.12
CA ASN A 107 -8.53 -11.26 14.23
C ASN A 107 -9.14 -11.76 12.91
N ILE A 108 -9.18 -10.93 11.89
CA ILE A 108 -9.73 -11.25 10.56
C ILE A 108 -8.71 -11.05 9.44
N ASP A 109 -7.53 -10.54 9.76
CA ASP A 109 -6.43 -10.38 8.84
C ASP A 109 -5.73 -11.73 8.59
N ARG A 110 -5.25 -11.93 7.35
CA ARG A 110 -4.44 -13.09 6.95
C ARG A 110 -2.96 -12.93 7.29
N HIS A 111 -2.52 -11.69 7.45
CA HIS A 111 -1.13 -11.31 7.71
C HIS A 111 -1.03 -10.25 8.82
N PRO A 112 -1.61 -10.49 9.99
CA PRO A 112 -1.89 -9.45 10.98
C PRO A 112 -0.66 -8.75 11.56
N ALA A 113 0.54 -9.32 11.36
CA ALA A 113 1.82 -8.70 11.70
C ALA A 113 2.53 -8.09 10.49
N GLY A 114 1.82 -7.91 9.37
CA GLY A 114 2.32 -7.42 8.10
C GLY A 114 2.99 -8.50 7.24
N GLY A 115 3.35 -8.12 6.02
CA GLY A 115 4.02 -9.01 5.06
C GLY A 115 3.09 -9.67 4.04
N GLY A 116 1.80 -9.29 4.01
CA GLY A 116 0.84 -9.67 3.00
C GLY A 116 1.20 -9.12 1.60
N LYS A 117 0.48 -9.59 0.60
CA LYS A 117 0.58 -9.06 -0.75
C LYS A 117 0.03 -7.63 -0.80
N THR A 118 0.77 -6.73 -1.44
CA THR A 118 0.32 -5.35 -1.69
C THR A 118 0.05 -5.16 -3.18
N TYR A 119 -1.10 -4.59 -3.52
CA TYR A 119 -1.36 -4.09 -4.86
C TYR A 119 -0.64 -2.76 -5.04
N THR A 120 0.37 -2.73 -5.88
CA THR A 120 0.99 -1.47 -6.31
C THR A 120 0.19 -0.93 -7.48
N LYS A 121 -0.49 0.19 -7.28
CA LYS A 121 -1.27 0.87 -8.31
C LYS A 121 -0.54 2.09 -8.79
N THR A 122 -0.33 2.18 -10.10
CA THR A 122 0.22 3.37 -10.75
C THR A 122 -0.88 4.00 -11.58
N VAL A 123 -1.30 5.18 -11.20
CA VAL A 123 -2.35 5.93 -11.90
C VAL A 123 -1.73 7.12 -12.60
N GLU A 124 -2.09 7.30 -13.86
CA GLU A 124 -1.65 8.41 -14.70
C GLU A 124 -2.86 9.22 -15.17
N TRP A 125 -2.81 10.52 -14.98
CA TRP A 125 -3.84 11.43 -15.52
C TRP A 125 -3.21 12.73 -16.04
N SER A 126 -4.00 13.59 -16.63
CA SER A 126 -3.54 14.87 -17.15
C SER A 126 -4.11 16.02 -16.34
N HIS A 127 -3.25 16.94 -15.91
CA HIS A 127 -3.63 18.21 -15.31
C HIS A 127 -3.08 19.36 -16.16
N GLY A 128 -3.93 20.05 -16.91
CA GLY A 128 -3.52 21.04 -17.91
C GLY A 128 -2.60 20.43 -18.95
N GLU A 129 -1.36 20.96 -19.05
CA GLU A 129 -0.32 20.43 -19.95
C GLU A 129 0.59 19.37 -19.29
N TYR A 130 0.39 19.10 -17.97
CA TYR A 130 1.20 18.16 -17.21
C TYR A 130 0.59 16.77 -17.23
N LYS A 131 1.46 15.76 -17.33
CA LYS A 131 1.13 14.37 -17.04
C LYS A 131 1.51 14.08 -15.61
N VAL A 132 0.54 13.74 -14.79
CA VAL A 132 0.74 13.38 -13.39
C VAL A 132 0.74 11.87 -13.26
N THR A 133 1.68 11.35 -12.52
CA THR A 133 1.77 9.92 -12.21
C THR A 133 1.92 9.80 -10.71
N THR A 134 1.06 9.00 -10.11
CA THR A 134 1.18 8.64 -8.69
C THR A 134 1.13 7.14 -8.52
N GLN A 135 1.67 6.64 -7.40
CA GLN A 135 1.72 5.23 -7.10
C GLN A 135 1.28 5.00 -5.66
N PHE A 136 0.33 4.10 -5.47
CA PHE A 136 -0.19 3.74 -4.16
C PHE A 136 0.07 2.27 -3.87
N GLY A 137 0.35 1.94 -2.60
CA GLY A 137 0.34 0.59 -2.08
C GLY A 137 -0.99 0.31 -1.38
N ILE A 138 -1.71 -0.72 -1.79
CA ILE A 138 -2.96 -1.15 -1.15
C ILE A 138 -2.79 -2.60 -0.70
N PRO A 139 -2.87 -2.90 0.60
CA PRO A 139 -2.80 -4.27 1.09
C PRO A 139 -3.90 -5.15 0.49
N ASP A 140 -3.55 -6.39 0.08
CA ASP A 140 -4.52 -7.34 -0.49
C ASP A 140 -5.61 -7.68 0.54
N ASP A 141 -5.23 -7.81 1.79
CA ASP A 141 -6.16 -8.13 2.87
C ASP A 141 -7.20 -7.03 3.04
N ARG A 142 -6.80 -5.77 2.95
CA ARG A 142 -7.72 -4.61 2.94
C ARG A 142 -8.70 -4.66 1.78
N TYR A 143 -8.23 -4.96 0.57
CA TYR A 143 -9.10 -5.12 -0.60
C TYR A 143 -10.07 -6.28 -0.44
N GLN A 144 -9.60 -7.46 0.00
CA GLN A 144 -10.43 -8.65 0.21
C GLN A 144 -11.45 -8.43 1.34
N TRP A 145 -11.06 -7.70 2.40
CA TRP A 145 -11.97 -7.37 3.48
C TRP A 145 -13.16 -6.55 2.98
N TYR A 146 -12.93 -5.49 2.18
CA TYR A 146 -14.02 -4.73 1.58
C TYR A 146 -14.87 -5.58 0.64
N LYS A 147 -14.26 -6.45 -0.16
CA LYS A 147 -14.99 -7.38 -1.04
C LYS A 147 -15.87 -8.38 -0.27
N SER A 148 -15.51 -8.72 0.93
CA SER A 148 -16.27 -9.66 1.78
C SER A 148 -17.48 -9.01 2.47
N LYS A 149 -17.55 -7.68 2.54
CA LYS A 149 -18.65 -6.98 3.20
C LYS A 149 -19.97 -7.19 2.47
N GLU A 150 -21.04 -7.29 3.25
CA GLU A 150 -22.40 -7.27 2.72
C GLU A 150 -22.67 -5.94 2.00
N ARG A 151 -23.31 -6.00 0.83
CA ARG A 151 -23.63 -4.80 0.06
C ARG A 151 -24.88 -4.11 0.65
N MET A 152 -24.73 -2.84 0.97
CA MET A 152 -25.83 -1.96 1.34
C MET A 152 -26.55 -1.45 0.07
N LYS A 153 -27.57 -0.64 0.24
CA LYS A 153 -28.19 0.04 -0.90
C LYS A 153 -27.19 1.04 -1.50
N ALA A 154 -27.20 1.18 -2.83
CA ALA A 154 -26.35 2.13 -3.55
C ALA A 154 -26.50 3.61 -3.14
N THR A 155 -27.47 3.95 -2.30
CA THR A 155 -27.64 5.32 -1.76
C THR A 155 -27.17 5.45 -0.31
N ASP A 156 -26.54 4.41 0.24
CA ASP A 156 -26.10 4.40 1.64
C ASP A 156 -24.77 5.14 1.79
N PRO A 157 -24.67 6.18 2.64
CA PRO A 157 -23.42 6.91 2.86
C PRO A 157 -22.34 6.07 3.55
N GLY A 158 -22.66 4.91 4.10
CA GLY A 158 -21.69 3.96 4.68
C GLY A 158 -20.67 3.41 3.69
N TYR A 159 -20.85 3.62 2.39
CA TYR A 159 -19.80 3.34 1.39
C TYR A 159 -18.68 4.38 1.40
N VAL A 160 -18.89 5.57 1.96
CA VAL A 160 -17.88 6.64 1.98
C VAL A 160 -16.94 6.42 3.18
N THR A 161 -15.99 5.50 3.03
CA THR A 161 -15.06 5.07 4.09
C THR A 161 -13.85 6.00 4.19
N TYR A 162 -14.08 7.27 4.55
CA TYR A 162 -13.05 8.31 4.65
C TYR A 162 -12.13 8.17 5.87
N ASP A 163 -12.52 7.37 6.86
CA ASP A 163 -11.74 7.03 8.05
C ASP A 163 -10.77 5.86 7.83
N ASP A 164 -10.81 5.23 6.66
CA ASP A 164 -9.85 4.22 6.23
C ASP A 164 -8.45 4.81 6.07
N LEU A 165 -7.45 4.22 6.74
CA LEU A 165 -6.06 4.71 6.71
C LEU A 165 -5.47 4.75 5.30
N THR A 166 -5.78 3.75 4.46
CA THR A 166 -5.30 3.71 3.07
C THR A 166 -5.92 4.87 2.27
N ILE A 167 -7.20 5.16 2.47
CA ILE A 167 -7.86 6.31 1.83
C ILE A 167 -7.29 7.63 2.31
N GLN A 168 -7.00 7.77 3.62
CA GLN A 168 -6.35 8.95 4.17
C GLN A 168 -4.97 9.18 3.56
N THR A 169 -4.13 8.13 3.50
CA THR A 169 -2.80 8.21 2.88
C THR A 169 -2.88 8.63 1.41
N ILE A 170 -3.78 8.02 0.64
CA ILE A 170 -3.96 8.37 -0.78
C ILE A 170 -4.44 9.82 -0.93
N ALA A 171 -5.34 10.28 -0.07
CA ALA A 171 -5.82 11.65 -0.10
C ALA A 171 -4.70 12.65 0.22
N GLU A 172 -3.85 12.36 1.20
CA GLU A 172 -2.68 13.15 1.56
C GLU A 172 -1.66 13.18 0.41
N ASP A 173 -1.33 12.05 -0.21
CA ASP A 173 -0.43 11.97 -1.36
C ASP A 173 -0.93 12.82 -2.55
N LEU A 174 -2.24 12.85 -2.80
CA LEU A 174 -2.84 13.68 -3.84
C LEU A 174 -2.79 15.19 -3.47
N ALA A 175 -2.97 15.53 -2.20
CA ALA A 175 -2.84 16.90 -1.72
C ALA A 175 -1.40 17.39 -1.84
N ASP A 176 -0.42 16.57 -1.46
CA ASP A 176 1.01 16.85 -1.61
C ASP A 176 1.40 17.03 -3.08
N ALA A 177 0.86 16.21 -3.98
CA ALA A 177 1.08 16.37 -5.42
C ALA A 177 0.57 17.74 -5.93
N ALA A 178 -0.57 18.21 -5.43
CA ALA A 178 -1.08 19.55 -5.77
C ALA A 178 -0.13 20.67 -5.28
N GLU A 179 0.42 20.54 -4.08
CA GLU A 179 1.37 21.50 -3.51
C GLU A 179 2.68 21.52 -4.32
N ILE A 180 3.24 20.35 -4.65
CA ILE A 180 4.45 20.21 -5.46
C ILE A 180 4.30 20.87 -6.84
N MET A 181 3.13 20.74 -7.46
CA MET A 181 2.81 21.38 -8.74
C MET A 181 2.50 22.87 -8.62
N ASN A 182 2.49 23.41 -7.41
CA ASN A 182 2.06 24.79 -7.10
C ASN A 182 0.64 25.07 -7.66
N GLU A 183 -0.22 24.04 -7.64
CA GLU A 183 -1.60 24.13 -8.09
C GLU A 183 -2.47 24.72 -7.00
N LYS A 184 -3.22 25.75 -7.33
CA LYS A 184 -4.09 26.45 -6.37
C LYS A 184 -5.36 25.66 -6.04
N CYS A 185 -5.75 24.78 -6.96
CA CYS A 185 -6.95 23.97 -6.81
C CYS A 185 -6.61 22.53 -6.43
N MET A 186 -6.32 22.26 -5.17
CA MET A 186 -6.15 20.90 -4.65
C MET A 186 -7.38 20.02 -4.95
N TYR A 187 -8.59 20.59 -4.82
CA TYR A 187 -9.84 19.89 -5.16
C TYR A 187 -9.85 19.38 -6.61
N CYS A 188 -9.25 20.13 -7.54
CA CYS A 188 -9.21 19.79 -8.96
C CYS A 188 -8.35 18.55 -9.22
N ILE A 189 -7.20 18.42 -8.55
CA ILE A 189 -6.31 17.25 -8.67
C ILE A 189 -7.03 15.99 -8.23
N ILE A 190 -7.75 16.04 -7.12
CA ILE A 190 -8.50 14.89 -6.59
C ILE A 190 -9.64 14.50 -7.55
N VAL A 191 -10.36 15.48 -8.10
CA VAL A 191 -11.40 15.24 -9.12
C VAL A 191 -10.80 14.56 -10.36
N GLU A 192 -9.72 15.10 -10.91
CA GLU A 192 -9.07 14.57 -12.10
C GLU A 192 -8.52 13.16 -11.88
N PHE A 193 -7.98 12.88 -10.68
CA PHE A 193 -7.59 11.53 -10.29
C PHE A 193 -8.79 10.57 -10.36
N VAL A 194 -9.92 10.91 -9.74
CA VAL A 194 -11.12 10.06 -9.75
C VAL A 194 -11.69 9.93 -11.17
N GLN A 195 -11.72 11.00 -11.94
CA GLN A 195 -12.16 11.00 -13.34
C GLN A 195 -11.24 10.19 -14.26
N SER A 196 -10.03 9.83 -13.83
CA SER A 196 -9.13 8.96 -14.59
C SER A 196 -9.51 7.48 -14.50
N MET A 197 -10.38 7.10 -13.56
CA MET A 197 -10.89 5.73 -13.45
C MET A 197 -11.75 5.38 -14.69
N LEU A 198 -11.66 4.13 -15.13
CA LEU A 198 -12.46 3.66 -16.25
C LEU A 198 -13.93 3.61 -15.82
N TYR A 199 -14.79 4.36 -16.53
CA TYR A 199 -16.24 4.24 -16.33
C TYR A 199 -16.76 2.94 -16.94
N GLU A 200 -17.33 2.07 -16.12
CA GLU A 200 -17.87 0.78 -16.57
C GLU A 200 -19.01 0.36 -15.66
N PHE A 201 -20.13 -0.04 -16.28
CA PHE A 201 -21.29 -0.53 -15.53
C PHE A 201 -21.02 -1.89 -14.89
N ASP A 202 -21.58 -2.12 -13.71
CA ASP A 202 -21.45 -3.39 -12.99
C ASP A 202 -21.87 -4.60 -13.82
N ILE A 203 -22.93 -4.48 -14.61
CA ILE A 203 -23.40 -5.56 -15.48
C ILE A 203 -22.36 -5.98 -16.52
N ASP A 204 -21.55 -5.05 -17.01
CA ASP A 204 -20.53 -5.31 -18.02
C ASP A 204 -19.24 -5.87 -17.39
N TYR A 205 -18.94 -5.49 -16.16
CA TYR A 205 -17.70 -5.88 -15.47
C TYR A 205 -17.84 -7.17 -14.66
N ILE A 206 -18.87 -7.27 -13.80
CA ILE A 206 -19.05 -8.39 -12.89
C ILE A 206 -20.31 -9.22 -13.15
N GLY A 207 -21.15 -8.79 -14.12
CA GLY A 207 -22.37 -9.49 -14.49
C GLY A 207 -23.52 -9.34 -13.49
N LEU A 208 -23.44 -8.39 -12.57
CA LEU A 208 -24.50 -8.02 -11.63
C LEU A 208 -25.16 -6.71 -12.08
N ASP A 209 -26.43 -6.54 -11.80
CA ASP A 209 -27.17 -5.32 -12.15
C ASP A 209 -26.78 -4.12 -11.28
N GLU A 210 -26.35 -4.38 -10.06
CA GLU A 210 -25.92 -3.39 -9.08
C GLU A 210 -24.92 -4.01 -8.12
N TYR A 211 -23.73 -3.43 -7.99
CA TYR A 211 -22.68 -3.85 -7.06
C TYR A 211 -21.89 -2.64 -6.59
N PRO A 212 -22.42 -1.83 -5.69
CA PRO A 212 -21.73 -0.65 -5.21
C PRO A 212 -20.40 -1.02 -4.55
N LYS A 213 -19.31 -0.42 -4.99
CA LYS A 213 -17.95 -0.66 -4.49
C LYS A 213 -17.59 0.30 -3.36
N PHE A 214 -16.82 -0.18 -2.43
CA PHE A 214 -16.09 0.70 -1.51
C PHE A 214 -14.91 1.40 -2.24
N PRO A 215 -14.47 2.58 -1.78
CA PRO A 215 -13.38 3.33 -2.41
C PRO A 215 -12.11 2.51 -2.70
N ILE A 216 -11.69 1.65 -1.79
CA ILE A 216 -10.56 0.74 -1.98
C ILE A 216 -10.78 -0.21 -3.17
N GLU A 217 -11.99 -0.73 -3.35
CA GLU A 217 -12.29 -1.62 -4.48
C GLU A 217 -12.20 -0.83 -5.80
N THR A 218 -12.75 0.37 -5.85
CA THR A 218 -12.71 1.24 -7.04
C THR A 218 -11.27 1.56 -7.45
N ILE A 219 -10.39 1.86 -6.48
CA ILE A 219 -8.97 2.13 -6.76
C ILE A 219 -8.24 0.87 -7.24
N VAL A 220 -8.46 -0.29 -6.58
CA VAL A 220 -7.78 -1.54 -6.97
C VAL A 220 -8.24 -2.02 -8.33
N ASP A 221 -9.53 -1.93 -8.62
CA ASP A 221 -10.12 -2.32 -9.90
C ASP A 221 -9.87 -1.28 -11.01
N GLU A 222 -9.48 -0.04 -10.65
CA GLU A 222 -9.27 1.11 -11.54
C GLU A 222 -10.50 1.44 -12.40
N ARG A 223 -11.69 1.10 -11.90
CA ARG A 223 -12.97 1.27 -12.58
C ARG A 223 -14.16 1.29 -11.63
N GLY A 224 -15.23 1.87 -12.11
CA GLY A 224 -16.52 1.89 -11.44
C GLY A 224 -17.54 2.68 -12.21
N ASP A 225 -18.78 2.67 -11.77
CA ASP A 225 -19.82 3.51 -12.35
C ASP A 225 -20.07 4.79 -11.50
N CYS A 226 -21.27 5.37 -11.57
CA CYS A 226 -21.50 6.70 -11.00
C CYS A 226 -21.41 6.72 -9.48
N GLU A 227 -21.94 5.72 -8.78
CA GLU A 227 -21.89 5.66 -7.32
C GLU A 227 -20.48 5.34 -6.83
N ASP A 228 -19.77 4.40 -7.46
CA ASP A 228 -18.42 3.99 -7.09
C ASP A 228 -17.44 5.16 -7.11
N THR A 229 -17.45 5.90 -8.22
CA THR A 229 -16.58 7.09 -8.38
C THR A 229 -17.02 8.25 -7.49
N SER A 230 -18.32 8.36 -7.20
CA SER A 230 -18.83 9.37 -6.25
C SER A 230 -18.45 9.06 -4.81
N TYR A 231 -18.51 7.79 -4.38
CA TYR A 231 -18.04 7.39 -3.05
C TYR A 231 -16.54 7.61 -2.88
N LEU A 232 -15.75 7.24 -3.91
CA LEU A 232 -14.30 7.47 -3.89
C LEU A 232 -13.98 8.96 -3.74
N LEU A 233 -14.58 9.82 -4.57
CA LEU A 233 -14.35 11.25 -4.49
C LEU A 233 -14.74 11.83 -3.13
N ALA A 234 -15.92 11.45 -2.64
CA ALA A 234 -16.42 11.91 -1.35
C ALA A 234 -15.52 11.45 -0.20
N ALA A 235 -15.01 10.20 -0.24
CA ALA A 235 -14.12 9.68 0.77
C ALA A 235 -12.77 10.42 0.80
N LEU A 236 -12.17 10.67 -0.37
CA LEU A 236 -10.92 11.43 -0.47
C LEU A 236 -11.08 12.87 0.05
N TYR A 237 -12.18 13.55 -0.27
CA TYR A 237 -12.45 14.88 0.26
C TYR A 237 -12.63 14.87 1.77
N LYS A 238 -13.43 13.96 2.30
CA LYS A 238 -13.70 13.87 3.74
C LYS A 238 -12.44 13.50 4.53
N ALA A 239 -11.57 12.65 3.99
CA ALA A 239 -10.28 12.30 4.59
C ALA A 239 -9.38 13.53 4.81
N LEU A 240 -9.45 14.52 3.93
CA LEU A 240 -8.76 15.80 4.06
C LEU A 240 -9.54 16.85 4.88
N GLY A 241 -10.65 16.47 5.51
CA GLY A 241 -11.50 17.40 6.26
C GLY A 241 -12.30 18.34 5.35
N ILE A 242 -12.38 18.06 4.06
CA ILE A 242 -13.16 18.83 3.10
C ILE A 242 -14.63 18.37 3.16
N ASP A 243 -15.54 19.30 3.31
CA ASP A 243 -16.95 18.99 3.44
C ASP A 243 -17.58 18.65 2.09
N ALA A 244 -18.17 17.47 1.98
CA ALA A 244 -18.76 16.94 0.76
C ALA A 244 -20.07 16.22 1.05
N VAL A 245 -20.94 16.14 0.05
CA VAL A 245 -22.22 15.41 0.09
C VAL A 245 -22.41 14.62 -1.20
N LEU A 246 -23.19 13.54 -1.14
CA LEU A 246 -23.63 12.84 -2.36
C LEU A 246 -24.88 13.52 -2.93
N VAL A 247 -24.94 13.55 -4.25
CA VAL A 247 -26.04 14.14 -5.03
C VAL A 247 -26.71 13.07 -5.85
N LEU A 248 -28.03 12.89 -5.66
CA LEU A 248 -28.80 11.85 -6.31
C LEU A 248 -29.75 12.43 -7.35
N TYR A 249 -29.62 11.98 -8.58
CA TYR A 249 -30.60 12.15 -9.65
C TYR A 249 -31.22 10.81 -10.01
N PRO A 250 -32.36 10.78 -10.72
CA PRO A 250 -32.91 9.53 -11.24
C PRO A 250 -31.88 8.82 -12.14
N GLY A 251 -31.38 7.66 -11.70
CA GLY A 251 -30.41 6.85 -12.43
C GLY A 251 -28.98 7.42 -12.47
N HIS A 252 -28.62 8.34 -11.55
CA HIS A 252 -27.27 8.89 -11.48
C HIS A 252 -26.91 9.36 -10.08
N MET A 253 -25.66 9.14 -9.70
CA MET A 253 -25.05 9.71 -8.52
C MET A 253 -23.86 10.59 -8.89
N ALA A 254 -23.69 11.67 -8.15
CA ALA A 254 -22.54 12.57 -8.24
C ALA A 254 -22.14 13.02 -6.82
N THR A 255 -21.07 13.76 -6.72
CA THR A 255 -20.62 14.39 -5.47
C THR A 255 -20.81 15.90 -5.56
N ALA A 256 -20.93 16.56 -4.41
CA ALA A 256 -20.82 18.01 -4.36
C ALA A 256 -19.92 18.41 -3.17
N VAL A 257 -19.10 19.44 -3.37
CA VAL A 257 -18.07 19.87 -2.42
C VAL A 257 -18.30 21.29 -1.95
N ALA A 258 -18.10 21.55 -0.66
CA ALA A 258 -18.07 22.91 -0.13
C ALA A 258 -16.68 23.52 -0.37
N CYS A 259 -16.63 24.59 -1.14
CA CYS A 259 -15.38 25.25 -1.48
C CYS A 259 -15.62 26.77 -1.66
N ASP A 260 -14.73 27.60 -1.12
CA ASP A 260 -14.91 29.06 -1.07
C ASP A 260 -14.66 29.72 -2.44
N ASP A 261 -13.72 29.18 -3.22
CA ASP A 261 -13.30 29.74 -4.52
C ASP A 261 -13.93 29.02 -5.73
N CYS A 262 -14.90 28.11 -5.50
CA CYS A 262 -15.60 27.44 -6.58
C CYS A 262 -16.71 28.30 -7.19
N SER A 263 -17.04 28.02 -8.45
CA SER A 263 -18.09 28.70 -9.20
C SER A 263 -18.89 27.72 -10.06
N GLY A 264 -20.10 28.10 -10.44
CA GLY A 264 -20.98 27.29 -11.28
C GLY A 264 -22.20 26.77 -10.53
N ALA A 265 -22.68 25.58 -10.89
CA ALA A 265 -23.86 24.96 -10.29
C ALA A 265 -23.56 24.49 -8.86
N TYR A 266 -24.46 24.83 -7.93
CA TYR A 266 -24.34 24.44 -6.54
C TYR A 266 -25.69 24.12 -5.92
N PHE A 267 -25.67 23.48 -4.76
CA PHE A 267 -26.81 23.21 -3.90
C PHE A 267 -26.66 23.96 -2.59
N ASP A 268 -27.70 24.65 -2.15
CA ASP A 268 -27.75 25.16 -0.79
C ASP A 268 -28.26 24.07 0.15
N TYR A 269 -27.37 23.56 1.02
CA TYR A 269 -27.72 22.56 2.01
C TYR A 269 -27.22 22.96 3.39
N LYS A 270 -28.12 22.99 4.37
CA LYS A 270 -27.83 23.41 5.75
C LYS A 270 -27.07 24.76 5.85
N GLY A 271 -27.37 25.69 4.96
CA GLY A 271 -26.77 27.05 4.95
C GLY A 271 -25.37 27.13 4.35
N LYS A 272 -24.90 26.06 3.67
CA LYS A 272 -23.62 25.96 2.99
C LYS A 272 -23.84 25.67 1.50
N LYS A 273 -22.96 26.19 0.65
CA LYS A 273 -22.99 25.93 -0.79
C LYS A 273 -22.10 24.71 -1.09
N TYR A 274 -22.66 23.73 -1.75
CA TYR A 274 -21.96 22.55 -2.25
C TYR A 274 -21.97 22.57 -3.79
N PHE A 275 -20.81 22.75 -4.38
CA PHE A 275 -20.66 22.82 -5.82
C PHE A 275 -20.64 21.40 -6.41
N TYR A 276 -21.43 21.22 -7.48
CA TYR A 276 -21.57 19.94 -8.18
C TYR A 276 -20.23 19.47 -8.74
N VAL A 277 -19.97 18.16 -8.66
CA VAL A 277 -18.79 17.52 -9.23
C VAL A 277 -19.22 16.26 -9.95
N GLU A 278 -19.01 16.23 -11.25
CA GLU A 278 -19.20 15.05 -12.11
C GLU A 278 -17.98 14.16 -12.05
N THR A 279 -18.17 12.84 -11.82
CA THR A 279 -17.09 11.86 -11.73
C THR A 279 -17.04 10.90 -12.92
N THR A 280 -18.11 10.82 -13.71
CA THR A 280 -18.30 9.81 -14.78
C THR A 280 -17.70 10.22 -16.12
N GLY A 281 -16.45 10.62 -16.10
CA GLY A 281 -15.71 10.98 -17.32
C GLY A 281 -14.71 12.10 -17.06
N THR A 282 -13.78 12.25 -17.98
CA THR A 282 -12.66 13.19 -17.83
C THR A 282 -13.03 14.60 -18.27
N GLY A 283 -12.42 15.60 -17.60
CA GLY A 283 -12.46 17.00 -18.02
C GLY A 283 -13.61 17.83 -17.46
N TRP A 284 -14.54 17.27 -16.70
CA TRP A 284 -15.57 18.02 -16.00
C TRP A 284 -14.94 18.85 -14.88
N LYS A 285 -15.35 20.10 -14.78
CA LYS A 285 -14.89 21.02 -13.74
C LYS A 285 -15.86 21.07 -12.57
N ILE A 286 -15.37 21.44 -11.41
CA ILE A 286 -16.24 21.70 -10.25
C ILE A 286 -17.23 22.80 -10.58
N GLY A 287 -18.52 22.56 -10.31
CA GLY A 287 -19.63 23.45 -10.65
C GLY A 287 -20.14 23.29 -12.09
N GLU A 288 -19.62 22.39 -12.89
CA GLU A 288 -20.12 22.10 -14.23
C GLU A 288 -21.19 21.01 -14.17
N LEU A 289 -22.44 21.38 -14.38
CA LEU A 289 -23.60 20.48 -14.34
C LEU A 289 -23.96 20.04 -15.75
N PRO A 290 -24.01 18.71 -16.03
CA PRO A 290 -24.43 18.21 -17.33
C PRO A 290 -25.83 18.70 -17.73
N GLU A 291 -26.05 18.99 -19.01
CA GLU A 291 -27.32 19.47 -19.55
C GLU A 291 -28.51 18.57 -19.18
N ALA A 292 -28.28 17.25 -19.11
CA ALA A 292 -29.31 16.27 -18.76
C ALA A 292 -29.94 16.50 -17.38
N TYR A 293 -29.19 17.10 -16.44
CA TYR A 293 -29.65 17.31 -15.06
C TYR A 293 -30.10 18.74 -14.77
N LYS A 294 -29.92 19.65 -15.72
CA LYS A 294 -30.37 21.06 -15.53
C LYS A 294 -31.87 21.13 -15.34
N GLY A 295 -32.30 21.79 -14.27
CA GLY A 295 -33.68 21.91 -13.91
C GLY A 295 -34.31 20.69 -13.22
N MET A 296 -33.57 19.59 -13.06
CA MET A 296 -34.05 18.49 -12.26
C MET A 296 -33.85 18.74 -10.77
N ARG A 297 -34.71 18.14 -9.97
CA ARG A 297 -34.56 18.15 -8.50
C ARG A 297 -33.59 17.02 -8.08
N ALA A 298 -32.55 17.41 -7.40
CA ALA A 298 -31.61 16.48 -6.79
C ALA A 298 -32.01 16.10 -5.36
N GLY A 299 -31.71 14.87 -4.95
CA GLY A 299 -31.61 14.47 -3.56
C GLY A 299 -30.20 14.75 -3.02
N ILE A 300 -30.09 15.14 -1.75
CA ILE A 300 -28.80 15.31 -1.07
C ILE A 300 -28.69 14.25 0.02
N VAL A 301 -27.58 13.51 0.05
CA VAL A 301 -27.23 12.57 1.11
C VAL A 301 -26.02 13.11 1.86
N GLU A 302 -26.17 13.29 3.14
CA GLU A 302 -25.11 13.73 4.06
C GLU A 302 -24.18 12.56 4.38
N ILE A 303 -22.89 12.85 4.51
CA ILE A 303 -21.81 11.88 4.78
C ILE A 303 -21.21 12.19 6.16
#